data_525cc0662d3d20f2a04fbdeecf672429
#
_entry.id   525cc0662d3d20f2a04fbdeecf672429
#
_cell.length_a   1.000
_cell.length_b   1.000
_cell.length_c   1.000
_cell.angle_alpha   90.00
_cell.angle_beta   90.00
_cell.angle_gamma   90.00
#
_symmetry.space_group_name_H-M   'P 1'
#
loop_
_entity.id
_entity.type
_entity.pdbx_description
1 polymer ?
#
loop_
_entity_poly.entity_id
_entity_poly.type
_entity_poly.pdbx_seq_one_letter_code
_entity_poly.pdbx_strand_id
1 'polypeptide(L)'
;GTFYLYFKDKYELQDVLLAKTSHEFFANACKKANQHHFDRLDDKIVFIIDSIINELIDRPNILKFIQKNLSLGLYSEKLTDLLDSEELGIKELFIREVKEKDIPLEYPEMTLFMIIELVSSTVFTSIVEKQPLPIDEFKPHLYKTIRLLINEKEL
;
A
#
# COMPACT_ATOMS: atom_id res chain seq x y z
N GLY A 1 18.52 5.50 28.90
CA GLY A 1 17.10 5.72 29.04
C GLY A 1 16.25 4.60 28.44
N THR A 2 14.96 4.73 28.61
CA THR A 2 13.96 3.75 28.12
C THR A 2 14.02 3.57 26.59
N PHE A 3 14.47 4.58 25.85
CA PHE A 3 14.60 4.52 24.40
C PHE A 3 15.46 3.33 23.94
N TYR A 4 16.64 3.14 24.54
CA TYR A 4 17.57 2.07 24.14
C TYR A 4 17.18 0.68 24.63
N LEU A 5 16.18 0.56 25.52
CA LEU A 5 15.66 -0.73 25.95
C LEU A 5 14.77 -1.39 24.90
N TYR A 6 14.14 -0.59 24.01
CA TYR A 6 13.17 -1.07 23.05
C TYR A 6 13.67 -1.04 21.60
N PHE A 7 14.60 -0.14 21.28
CA PHE A 7 15.10 0.07 19.92
C PHE A 7 16.61 0.00 19.88
N LYS A 8 17.12 -0.69 18.89
CA LYS A 8 18.55 -0.87 18.66
C LYS A 8 19.28 0.47 18.42
N ASP A 9 18.62 1.34 17.62
CA ASP A 9 19.10 2.69 17.30
C ASP A 9 17.96 3.55 16.75
N LYS A 10 18.28 4.79 16.38
CA LYS A 10 17.32 5.74 15.81
C LYS A 10 16.77 5.29 14.44
N TYR A 11 17.55 4.50 13.69
CA TYR A 11 17.10 3.99 12.38
C TYR A 11 16.06 2.91 12.54
N GLU A 12 16.24 2.02 13.49
CA GLU A 12 15.22 1.01 13.82
C GLU A 12 13.91 1.67 14.27
N LEU A 13 14.00 2.69 15.12
CA LEU A 13 12.83 3.48 15.53
C LEU A 13 12.14 4.11 14.32
N GLN A 14 12.92 4.72 13.42
CA GLN A 14 12.39 5.32 12.19
C GLN A 14 11.67 4.30 11.31
N ASP A 15 12.24 3.11 11.14
CA ASP A 15 11.65 2.03 10.38
C ASP A 15 10.34 1.53 11.00
N VAL A 16 10.29 1.40 12.32
CA VAL A 16 9.07 1.01 13.05
C VAL A 16 7.97 2.07 12.89
N LEU A 17 8.32 3.35 13.01
CA LEU A 17 7.37 4.45 12.80
C LEU A 17 6.86 4.50 11.35
N LEU A 18 7.74 4.24 10.38
CA LEU A 18 7.37 4.13 8.97
C LEU A 18 6.36 2.99 8.75
N ALA A 19 6.64 1.81 9.30
CA ALA A 19 5.75 0.66 9.20
C ALA A 19 4.40 0.95 9.84
N LYS A 20 4.40 1.50 11.05
CA LYS A 20 3.16 1.87 11.78
C LYS A 20 2.33 2.85 10.96
N THR A 21 2.93 3.92 10.46
CA THR A 21 2.24 4.95 9.67
C THR A 21 1.67 4.34 8.39
N SER A 22 2.44 3.52 7.68
CA SER A 22 2.00 2.85 6.46
C SER A 22 0.81 1.92 6.72
N HIS A 23 0.85 1.14 7.79
CA HIS A 23 -0.25 0.27 8.19
C HIS A 23 -1.51 1.05 8.57
N GLU A 24 -1.38 2.20 9.23
CA GLU A 24 -2.52 3.07 9.55
C GLU A 24 -3.21 3.60 8.30
N PHE A 25 -2.46 4.05 7.30
CA PHE A 25 -3.01 4.46 6.00
C PHE A 25 -3.76 3.33 5.31
N PHE A 26 -3.15 2.15 5.29
CA PHE A 26 -3.77 0.97 4.71
C PHE A 26 -5.06 0.58 5.46
N ALA A 27 -5.01 0.51 6.79
CA ALA A 27 -6.16 0.14 7.61
C ALA A 27 -7.32 1.12 7.43
N ASN A 28 -7.04 2.42 7.39
CA ASN A 28 -8.07 3.45 7.16
C ASN A 28 -8.72 3.31 5.78
N ALA A 29 -7.91 3.07 4.75
CA ALA A 29 -8.41 2.85 3.39
C ALA A 29 -9.26 1.58 3.29
N CYS A 30 -8.86 0.50 3.97
CA CYS A 30 -9.64 -0.73 4.05
C CYS A 30 -10.99 -0.53 4.77
N LYS A 31 -11.01 0.24 5.85
CA LYS A 31 -12.27 0.59 6.55
C LYS A 31 -13.23 1.32 5.62
N LYS A 32 -12.75 2.27 4.84
CA LYS A 32 -13.57 2.96 3.83
C LYS A 32 -14.07 2.00 2.77
N ALA A 33 -13.20 1.12 2.27
CA ALA A 33 -13.57 0.13 1.26
C ALA A 33 -14.64 -0.86 1.78
N ASN A 34 -14.57 -1.25 3.05
CA ASN A 34 -15.52 -2.18 3.65
C ASN A 34 -16.93 -1.59 3.84
N GLN A 35 -17.10 -0.29 3.68
CA GLN A 35 -18.41 0.38 3.66
C GLN A 35 -19.10 0.26 2.30
N HIS A 36 -18.40 -0.26 1.29
CA HIS A 36 -18.89 -0.44 -0.07
C HIS A 36 -18.86 -1.91 -0.46
N HIS A 37 -19.71 -2.29 -1.40
CA HIS A 37 -19.66 -3.62 -2.01
C HIS A 37 -18.90 -3.54 -3.34
N PHE A 38 -17.95 -4.43 -3.54
CA PHE A 38 -17.19 -4.55 -4.78
C PHE A 38 -17.33 -5.97 -5.33
N ASP A 39 -17.85 -6.09 -6.53
CA ASP A 39 -17.94 -7.38 -7.24
C ASP A 39 -16.55 -7.82 -7.74
N ARG A 40 -15.72 -6.87 -8.12
CA ARG A 40 -14.40 -7.12 -8.68
C ARG A 40 -13.29 -6.70 -7.70
N LEU A 41 -12.27 -7.53 -7.59
CA LEU A 41 -11.10 -7.22 -6.75
C LEU A 41 -10.33 -5.99 -7.26
N ASP A 42 -10.19 -5.82 -8.57
CA ASP A 42 -9.50 -4.66 -9.14
C ASP A 42 -10.19 -3.35 -8.76
N ASP A 43 -11.52 -3.30 -8.74
CA ASP A 43 -12.27 -2.12 -8.30
C ASP A 43 -11.98 -1.81 -6.82
N LYS A 44 -11.96 -2.82 -5.97
CA LYS A 44 -11.65 -2.67 -4.54
C LYS A 44 -10.23 -2.17 -4.32
N ILE A 45 -9.25 -2.75 -5.02
CA ILE A 45 -7.84 -2.36 -4.91
C ILE A 45 -7.63 -0.92 -5.38
N VAL A 46 -8.21 -0.54 -6.52
CA VAL A 46 -8.13 0.83 -7.03
C VAL A 46 -8.78 1.81 -6.04
N PHE A 47 -9.91 1.47 -5.45
CA PHE A 47 -10.54 2.31 -4.42
C PHE A 47 -9.63 2.52 -3.21
N ILE A 48 -9.00 1.46 -2.72
CA ILE A 48 -8.06 1.52 -1.58
C ILE A 48 -6.88 2.43 -1.92
N ILE A 49 -6.27 2.23 -3.09
CA ILE A 49 -5.13 3.02 -3.55
C ILE A 49 -5.52 4.49 -3.72
N ASP A 50 -6.66 4.78 -4.33
CA ASP A 50 -7.15 6.16 -4.50
C ASP A 50 -7.37 6.84 -3.15
N SER A 51 -7.91 6.13 -2.18
CA SER A 51 -8.09 6.65 -0.82
C SER A 51 -6.76 7.00 -0.15
N ILE A 52 -5.75 6.14 -0.31
CA ILE A 52 -4.40 6.39 0.22
C ILE A 52 -3.77 7.61 -0.45
N ILE A 53 -3.85 7.69 -1.78
CA ILE A 53 -3.29 8.81 -2.54
C ILE A 53 -3.91 10.14 -2.10
N ASN A 54 -5.23 10.20 -1.98
CA ASN A 54 -5.94 11.41 -1.58
C ASN A 54 -5.54 11.86 -0.17
N GLU A 55 -5.37 10.91 0.74
CA GLU A 55 -4.90 11.21 2.10
C GLU A 55 -3.46 11.72 2.10
N LEU A 56 -2.58 11.15 1.29
CA LEU A 56 -1.19 11.60 1.15
C LEU A 56 -1.09 13.02 0.56
N ILE A 57 -1.94 13.36 -0.39
CA ILE A 57 -2.00 14.71 -0.97
C ILE A 57 -2.34 15.75 0.12
N ASP A 58 -3.29 15.42 1.00
CA ASP A 58 -3.73 16.30 2.07
C ASP A 58 -2.73 16.39 3.24
N ARG A 59 -1.76 15.48 3.29
CA ARG A 59 -0.79 15.37 4.40
C ARG A 59 0.64 15.33 3.89
N PRO A 60 1.17 16.45 3.36
CA PRO A 60 2.49 16.48 2.72
C PRO A 60 3.65 16.12 3.66
N ASN A 61 3.52 16.37 4.96
CA ASN A 61 4.54 15.98 5.94
C ASN A 61 4.64 14.45 6.07
N ILE A 62 3.51 13.77 6.02
CA ILE A 62 3.46 12.30 6.04
C ILE A 62 4.05 11.75 4.74
N LEU A 63 3.68 12.35 3.60
CA LEU A 63 4.23 11.96 2.30
C LEU A 63 5.76 12.07 2.28
N LYS A 64 6.32 13.15 2.79
CA LYS A 64 7.78 13.33 2.90
C LYS A 64 8.42 12.30 3.82
N PHE A 65 7.77 11.96 4.93
CA PHE A 65 8.24 10.95 5.87
C PHE A 65 8.25 9.55 5.25
N ILE A 66 7.17 9.17 4.59
CA ILE A 66 7.04 7.88 3.92
C ILE A 66 7.95 7.82 2.69
N GLN A 67 7.99 8.91 1.91
CA GLN A 67 8.75 8.99 0.65
C GLN A 67 8.43 7.78 -0.26
N LYS A 68 9.48 7.15 -0.81
CA LYS A 68 9.36 5.96 -1.66
C LYS A 68 9.37 4.64 -0.86
N ASN A 69 9.31 4.73 0.46
CA ASN A 69 9.50 3.58 1.36
C ASN A 69 8.18 2.98 1.86
N LEU A 70 7.04 3.32 1.25
CA LEU A 70 5.74 2.77 1.62
C LEU A 70 5.74 1.23 1.51
N SER A 71 6.34 0.68 0.47
CA SER A 71 6.47 -0.76 0.28
C SER A 71 7.25 -1.43 1.41
N LEU A 72 8.33 -0.81 1.87
CA LEU A 72 9.10 -1.31 3.01
C LEU A 72 8.21 -1.39 4.26
N GLY A 73 7.43 -0.34 4.53
CA GLY A 73 6.53 -0.30 5.68
C GLY A 73 5.39 -1.31 5.61
N LEU A 74 4.85 -1.57 4.41
CA LEU A 74 3.71 -2.47 4.24
C LEU A 74 4.10 -3.93 4.06
N TYR A 75 5.25 -4.21 3.45
CA TYR A 75 5.61 -5.57 3.01
C TYR A 75 6.70 -6.22 3.84
N SER A 76 7.45 -5.48 4.65
CA SER A 76 8.51 -6.05 5.50
C SER A 76 7.94 -6.89 6.63
N GLU A 77 8.15 -8.20 6.57
CA GLU A 77 7.74 -9.14 7.63
C GLU A 77 8.40 -8.77 8.98
N LYS A 78 9.68 -8.43 8.95
CA LYS A 78 10.41 -8.03 10.14
C LYS A 78 9.78 -6.82 10.85
N LEU A 79 9.39 -5.81 10.09
CA LEU A 79 8.75 -4.62 10.65
C LEU A 79 7.31 -4.89 11.08
N THR A 80 6.60 -5.75 10.35
CA THR A 80 5.25 -6.18 10.69
C THR A 80 5.23 -6.94 12.02
N ASP A 81 6.21 -7.81 12.26
CA ASP A 81 6.35 -8.57 13.51
C ASP A 81 6.62 -7.67 14.73
N LEU A 82 7.24 -6.49 14.51
CA LEU A 82 7.47 -5.50 15.56
C LEU A 82 6.21 -4.72 15.92
N LEU A 83 5.20 -4.72 15.05
CA LEU A 83 3.89 -4.15 15.30
C LEU A 83 3.02 -5.22 15.92
N ASP A 84 2.81 -5.18 17.20
CA ASP A 84 1.98 -6.12 17.96
C ASP A 84 0.50 -5.97 17.53
N SER A 85 0.19 -6.43 16.31
CA SER A 85 -1.12 -6.31 15.69
C SER A 85 -1.74 -7.69 15.48
N GLU A 86 -2.93 -7.89 16.03
CA GLU A 86 -3.75 -9.08 15.80
C GLU A 86 -4.44 -9.03 14.43
N GLU A 87 -4.37 -7.90 13.73
CA GLU A 87 -4.97 -7.75 12.41
C GLU A 87 -4.14 -8.47 11.34
N LEU A 88 -4.82 -9.06 10.37
CA LEU A 88 -4.18 -9.67 9.22
C LEU A 88 -3.39 -8.62 8.42
N GLY A 89 -2.16 -8.96 8.03
CA GLY A 89 -1.36 -8.12 7.15
C GLY A 89 -1.97 -7.99 5.75
N ILE A 90 -1.48 -7.01 5.00
CA ILE A 90 -1.94 -6.75 3.63
C ILE A 90 -1.81 -8.00 2.72
N LYS A 91 -0.72 -8.77 2.88
CA LYS A 91 -0.45 -9.97 2.11
C LYS A 91 -1.52 -11.04 2.33
N GLU A 92 -1.85 -11.34 3.58
CA GLU A 92 -2.84 -12.34 3.95
C GLU A 92 -4.24 -11.93 3.50
N LEU A 93 -4.58 -10.64 3.63
CA LEU A 93 -5.86 -10.11 3.16
C LEU A 93 -5.99 -10.23 1.64
N PHE A 94 -4.96 -9.88 0.89
CA PHE A 94 -4.96 -9.97 -0.57
C PHE A 94 -5.09 -11.42 -1.05
N ILE A 95 -4.30 -12.33 -0.48
CA ILE A 95 -4.36 -13.76 -0.85
C ILE A 95 -5.74 -14.34 -0.56
N ARG A 96 -6.34 -13.97 0.57
CA ARG A 96 -7.70 -14.40 0.91
C ARG A 96 -8.73 -13.92 -0.11
N GLU A 97 -8.69 -12.63 -0.48
CA GLU A 97 -9.60 -12.06 -1.49
C GLU A 97 -9.45 -12.75 -2.85
N VAL A 98 -8.21 -13.05 -3.26
CA VAL A 98 -7.94 -13.77 -4.51
C VAL A 98 -8.58 -15.15 -4.49
N LYS A 99 -8.48 -15.87 -3.36
CA LYS A 99 -9.10 -17.20 -3.20
C LYS A 99 -10.62 -17.14 -3.17
N GLU A 100 -11.18 -16.23 -2.37
CA GLU A 100 -12.65 -16.09 -2.22
C GLU A 100 -13.33 -15.71 -3.52
N LYS A 101 -12.70 -14.91 -4.36
CA LYS A 101 -13.22 -14.46 -5.65
C LYS A 101 -12.80 -15.34 -6.83
N ASP A 102 -12.05 -16.42 -6.54
CA ASP A 102 -11.52 -17.34 -7.56
C ASP A 102 -10.78 -16.65 -8.70
N ILE A 103 -9.92 -15.70 -8.35
CA ILE A 103 -9.16 -14.93 -9.34
C ILE A 103 -7.96 -15.75 -9.82
N PRO A 104 -7.77 -15.91 -11.14
CA PRO A 104 -6.76 -16.79 -11.69
C PRO A 104 -5.37 -16.15 -11.74
N LEU A 105 -4.85 -15.74 -10.59
CA LEU A 105 -3.47 -15.27 -10.45
C LEU A 105 -2.56 -16.46 -10.14
N GLU A 106 -1.52 -16.63 -10.95
CA GLU A 106 -0.55 -17.72 -10.76
C GLU A 106 0.26 -17.52 -9.47
N TYR A 107 0.72 -16.28 -9.23
CA TYR A 107 1.51 -15.91 -8.06
C TYR A 107 0.93 -14.65 -7.39
N PRO A 108 -0.12 -14.78 -6.56
CA PRO A 108 -0.78 -13.60 -5.96
C PRO A 108 0.16 -12.72 -5.14
N GLU A 109 1.10 -13.31 -4.42
CA GLU A 109 2.06 -12.57 -3.61
C GLU A 109 2.99 -11.70 -4.46
N MET A 110 3.44 -12.23 -5.60
CA MET A 110 4.26 -11.47 -6.54
C MET A 110 3.48 -10.31 -7.18
N THR A 111 2.23 -10.55 -7.52
CA THR A 111 1.34 -9.51 -8.05
C THR A 111 1.16 -8.38 -7.04
N LEU A 112 0.88 -8.71 -5.79
CA LEU A 112 0.76 -7.72 -4.72
C LEU A 112 2.05 -6.93 -4.52
N PHE A 113 3.19 -7.61 -4.49
CA PHE A 113 4.51 -6.96 -4.35
C PHE A 113 4.72 -5.94 -5.46
N MET A 114 4.48 -6.32 -6.71
CA MET A 114 4.62 -5.40 -7.85
C MET A 114 3.68 -4.22 -7.78
N ILE A 115 2.43 -4.42 -7.35
CA ILE A 115 1.46 -3.33 -7.16
C ILE A 115 1.97 -2.35 -6.11
N ILE A 116 2.43 -2.82 -4.95
CA ILE A 116 2.92 -1.98 -3.87
C ILE A 116 4.14 -1.16 -4.31
N GLU A 117 5.11 -1.80 -4.98
CA GLU A 117 6.30 -1.12 -5.49
C GLU A 117 5.94 -0.07 -6.55
N LEU A 118 5.07 -0.42 -7.49
CA LEU A 118 4.60 0.49 -8.53
C LEU A 118 3.94 1.73 -7.91
N VAL A 119 2.99 1.52 -7.01
CA VAL A 119 2.25 2.63 -6.34
C VAL A 119 3.20 3.49 -5.53
N SER A 120 4.02 2.90 -4.68
CA SER A 120 4.92 3.63 -3.78
C SER A 120 5.84 4.58 -4.54
N SER A 121 6.53 4.10 -5.56
CA SER A 121 7.49 4.90 -6.31
C SER A 121 6.84 5.94 -7.23
N THR A 122 5.83 5.52 -7.99
CA THR A 122 5.20 6.40 -9.00
C THR A 122 4.38 7.51 -8.37
N VAL A 123 3.64 7.21 -7.30
CA VAL A 123 2.80 8.19 -6.61
C VAL A 123 3.66 9.28 -5.95
N PHE A 124 4.73 8.91 -5.27
CA PHE A 124 5.65 9.89 -4.69
C PHE A 124 6.19 10.84 -5.76
N THR A 125 6.71 10.30 -6.86
CA THR A 125 7.28 11.08 -7.95
C THR A 125 6.23 12.00 -8.59
N SER A 126 5.03 11.49 -8.82
CA SER A 126 3.94 12.25 -9.43
C SER A 126 3.44 13.39 -8.55
N ILE A 127 3.35 13.19 -7.24
CA ILE A 127 2.90 14.25 -6.31
C ILE A 127 3.99 15.30 -6.11
N VAL A 128 5.22 14.88 -5.83
CA VAL A 128 6.32 15.77 -5.42
C VAL A 128 6.95 16.45 -6.64
N GLU A 129 7.34 15.66 -7.63
CA GLU A 129 8.07 16.14 -8.81
C GLU A 129 7.13 16.54 -9.95
N LYS A 130 5.86 16.15 -9.90
CA LYS A 130 4.86 16.31 -10.98
C LYS A 130 5.33 15.71 -12.30
N GLN A 131 6.07 14.62 -12.21
CA GLN A 131 6.64 13.91 -13.35
C GLN A 131 6.23 12.42 -13.34
N PRO A 132 6.03 11.80 -14.50
CA PRO A 132 5.92 12.43 -15.83
C PRO A 132 4.65 13.28 -15.99
N LEU A 133 3.69 13.13 -15.07
CA LEU A 133 2.43 13.90 -15.01
C LEU A 133 2.10 14.23 -13.56
N PRO A 134 1.40 15.34 -13.29
CA PRO A 134 0.80 15.59 -11.98
C PRO A 134 -0.14 14.46 -11.58
N ILE A 135 -0.34 14.24 -10.28
CA ILE A 135 -1.04 13.07 -9.75
C ILE A 135 -2.45 12.89 -10.33
N ASP A 136 -3.22 13.95 -10.51
CA ASP A 136 -4.60 13.83 -11.03
C ASP A 136 -4.63 13.34 -12.48
N GLU A 137 -3.64 13.72 -13.28
CA GLU A 137 -3.48 13.24 -14.65
C GLU A 137 -2.85 11.85 -14.71
N PHE A 138 -2.03 11.50 -13.72
CA PHE A 138 -1.36 10.21 -13.64
C PHE A 138 -2.28 9.08 -13.17
N LYS A 139 -3.20 9.35 -12.25
CA LYS A 139 -4.11 8.34 -11.66
C LYS A 139 -4.76 7.40 -12.68
N PRO A 140 -5.36 7.88 -13.79
CA PRO A 140 -6.00 6.97 -14.75
C PRO A 140 -5.03 5.93 -15.35
N HIS A 141 -3.79 6.35 -15.63
CA HIS A 141 -2.75 5.46 -16.17
C HIS A 141 -2.32 4.42 -15.13
N LEU A 142 -2.12 4.85 -13.88
CA LEU A 142 -1.78 3.97 -12.78
C LEU A 142 -2.86 2.90 -12.56
N TYR A 143 -4.11 3.31 -12.48
CA TYR A 143 -5.23 2.40 -12.21
C TYR A 143 -5.43 1.39 -13.34
N LYS A 144 -5.27 1.82 -14.58
CA LYS A 144 -5.30 0.92 -15.73
C LYS A 144 -4.21 -0.17 -15.61
N THR A 145 -3.00 0.20 -15.25
CA THR A 145 -1.89 -0.74 -15.07
C THR A 145 -2.16 -1.72 -13.93
N ILE A 146 -2.67 -1.24 -12.81
CA ILE A 146 -3.04 -2.10 -11.67
C ILE A 146 -4.10 -3.11 -12.07
N ARG A 147 -5.13 -2.68 -12.81
CA ARG A 147 -6.18 -3.57 -13.31
C ARG A 147 -5.62 -4.67 -14.21
N LEU A 148 -4.68 -4.34 -15.08
CA LEU A 148 -4.01 -5.31 -15.94
C LEU A 148 -3.20 -6.34 -15.14
N LEU A 149 -2.54 -5.93 -14.06
CA LEU A 149 -1.79 -6.84 -13.19
C LEU A 149 -2.71 -7.84 -12.46
N ILE A 150 -3.91 -7.42 -12.08
CA ILE A 150 -4.87 -8.27 -11.37
C ILE A 150 -5.62 -9.19 -12.36
N ASN A 151 -5.90 -8.71 -13.57
CA ASN A 151 -6.67 -9.42 -14.59
C ASN A 151 -5.78 -10.01 -15.69
N GLU A 152 -4.64 -10.58 -15.32
CA GLU A 152 -3.61 -11.02 -16.25
C GLU A 152 -4.08 -12.02 -17.33
N LYS A 153 -5.14 -12.82 -17.05
CA LYS A 153 -5.70 -13.75 -18.02
C LYS A 153 -6.65 -13.09 -19.04
N GLU A 154 -7.01 -11.84 -18.84
CA GLU A 154 -7.79 -11.08 -19.81
C GLU A 154 -6.90 -10.45 -20.91
N LEU A 155 -5.60 -10.60 -20.76
CA LEU A 155 -4.60 -10.17 -21.73
C LEU A 155 -4.34 -11.28 -22.73
#